data_4ba92205387dfc68f6ab863080cefbcd
#
_entry.id   4ba92205387dfc68f6ab863080cefbcd
#
_cell.length_a   1.000
_cell.length_b   1.000
_cell.length_c   1.000
_cell.angle_alpha   90.00
_cell.angle_beta   90.00
_cell.angle_gamma   90.00
#
_symmetry.space_group_name_H-M   'P 1'
#
loop_
_entity.id
_entity.type
_entity.pdbx_description
1 polymer ?
#
loop_
_entity_poly.entity_id
_entity_poly.type
_entity_poly.pdbx_seq_one_letter_code
_entity_poly.pdbx_strand_id
1 'polypeptide(L)'
;IYDQRVALREFVQKTLVGFHDYYLSRRYTPSPKKTCGSPDNSRECAIFYPHAYSAAVRAAAQRNGIHPELVWAIMNIESAFNHDSISHANAYGLLQIIPMTGYKVADALGVENFGPYDLIKPEVSIAMGTWYFAQILHKFQGYATLSMAAYNGGPHQVARWLTAYSGKIDHDAFIELIPYNEARNYDKKGM
;
A
#
# COMPACT_ATOMS: atom_id res chain seq x y z
N ILE A 1 -15.76 -9.55 33.19
CA ILE A 1 -15.26 -10.47 32.13
C ILE A 1 -15.01 -9.71 30.84
N TYR A 2 -15.91 -8.79 30.43
CA TYR A 2 -15.75 -7.98 29.20
C TYR A 2 -14.52 -7.06 29.30
N ASP A 3 -14.32 -6.42 30.43
CA ASP A 3 -13.23 -5.47 30.69
C ASP A 3 -11.84 -6.14 30.63
N GLN A 4 -11.70 -7.33 31.20
CA GLN A 4 -10.45 -8.08 31.15
C GLN A 4 -10.04 -8.53 29.73
N ARG A 5 -11.02 -8.88 28.90
CA ARG A 5 -10.77 -9.24 27.49
C ARG A 5 -10.33 -8.02 26.67
N VAL A 6 -10.89 -6.85 26.94
CA VAL A 6 -10.49 -5.60 26.29
C VAL A 6 -9.07 -5.23 26.70
N ALA A 7 -8.76 -5.25 27.99
CA ALA A 7 -7.43 -4.95 28.51
C ALA A 7 -6.35 -5.90 27.97
N LEU A 8 -6.64 -7.21 27.91
CA LEU A 8 -5.71 -8.19 27.32
C LEU A 8 -5.47 -7.93 25.83
N ARG A 9 -6.53 -7.64 25.07
CA ARG A 9 -6.40 -7.31 23.65
C ARG A 9 -5.54 -6.06 23.45
N GLU A 10 -5.77 -5.01 24.21
CA GLU A 10 -4.97 -3.78 24.14
C GLU A 10 -3.50 -4.01 24.51
N PHE A 11 -3.23 -4.85 25.50
CA PHE A 11 -1.87 -5.23 25.86
C PHE A 11 -1.18 -5.96 24.72
N VAL A 12 -1.84 -6.96 24.13
CA VAL A 12 -1.31 -7.72 22.96
C VAL A 12 -1.03 -6.79 21.79
N GLN A 13 -1.96 -5.89 21.46
CA GLN A 13 -1.80 -4.93 20.36
C GLN A 13 -0.59 -4.02 20.57
N LYS A 14 -0.43 -3.43 21.76
CA LYS A 14 0.71 -2.57 22.09
C LYS A 14 2.04 -3.33 22.00
N THR A 15 2.04 -4.57 22.49
CA THR A 15 3.22 -5.43 22.46
C THR A 15 3.62 -5.75 21.02
N LEU A 16 2.66 -6.14 20.17
CA LEU A 16 2.91 -6.43 18.76
C LEU A 16 3.42 -5.21 17.98
N VAL A 17 2.85 -4.03 18.22
CA VAL A 17 3.35 -2.78 17.61
C VAL A 17 4.78 -2.49 18.08
N GLY A 18 5.10 -2.72 19.35
CA GLY A 18 6.46 -2.58 19.89
C GLY A 18 7.48 -3.51 19.22
N PHE A 19 7.05 -4.68 18.76
CA PHE A 19 7.86 -5.61 17.97
C PHE A 19 7.77 -5.38 16.45
N HIS A 20 7.15 -4.29 16.00
CA HIS A 20 6.92 -3.97 14.59
C HIS A 20 6.06 -5.00 13.85
N ASP A 21 5.28 -5.77 14.56
CA ASP A 21 4.31 -6.71 13.95
C ASP A 21 2.96 -6.00 13.71
N TYR A 22 2.98 -5.11 12.76
CA TYR A 22 1.82 -4.30 12.40
C TYR A 22 0.67 -5.14 11.82
N TYR A 23 0.99 -6.21 11.10
CA TYR A 23 0.00 -7.12 10.54
C TYR A 23 -0.80 -7.83 11.62
N LEU A 24 -0.14 -8.48 12.58
CA LEU A 24 -0.83 -9.15 13.68
C LEU A 24 -1.56 -8.16 14.57
N SER A 25 -0.96 -7.00 14.87
CA SER A 25 -1.63 -5.95 15.63
C SER A 25 -2.96 -5.56 14.98
N ARG A 26 -2.97 -5.33 13.67
CA ARG A 26 -4.17 -5.01 12.90
C ARG A 26 -5.19 -6.16 12.90
N ARG A 27 -4.74 -7.41 12.73
CA ARG A 27 -5.62 -8.59 12.71
C ARG A 27 -6.39 -8.78 14.01
N TYR A 28 -5.81 -8.41 15.15
CA TYR A 28 -6.46 -8.44 16.46
C TYR A 28 -7.25 -7.16 16.81
N THR A 29 -7.25 -6.17 15.93
CA THR A 29 -8.01 -4.93 16.12
C THR A 29 -9.34 -5.04 15.35
N PRO A 30 -10.49 -4.78 15.98
CA PRO A 30 -11.74 -4.66 15.24
C PRO A 30 -11.64 -3.58 14.16
N SER A 31 -12.21 -3.85 12.99
CA SER A 31 -12.31 -2.81 11.95
C SER A 31 -13.05 -1.60 12.52
N PRO A 32 -12.57 -0.38 12.31
CA PRO A 32 -13.25 0.81 12.76
C PRO A 32 -14.69 0.86 12.21
N LYS A 33 -15.68 0.97 13.11
CA LYS A 33 -17.11 1.00 12.72
C LYS A 33 -17.53 2.33 12.09
N LYS A 34 -16.71 3.36 12.19
CA LYS A 34 -16.94 4.71 11.68
C LYS A 34 -15.73 5.17 10.87
N THR A 35 -15.93 6.15 10.01
CA THR A 35 -14.84 6.81 9.30
C THR A 35 -13.77 7.31 10.27
N CYS A 36 -12.52 7.03 9.99
CA CYS A 36 -11.41 7.49 10.80
C CYS A 36 -11.36 9.03 10.81
N GLY A 37 -10.96 9.60 11.95
CA GLY A 37 -10.96 11.05 12.18
C GLY A 37 -11.98 11.52 13.23
N SER A 38 -12.89 10.63 13.67
CA SER A 38 -13.70 10.92 14.85
C SER A 38 -12.88 10.73 16.13
N PRO A 39 -13.01 11.61 17.14
CA PRO A 39 -12.32 11.45 18.45
C PRO A 39 -12.59 10.09 19.10
N ASP A 40 -13.79 9.55 18.91
CA ASP A 40 -14.26 8.31 19.55
C ASP A 40 -13.54 7.04 19.02
N ASN A 41 -12.88 7.10 17.85
CA ASN A 41 -12.24 5.95 17.24
C ASN A 41 -10.78 6.20 16.79
N SER A 42 -10.20 7.32 17.20
CA SER A 42 -8.84 7.74 16.82
C SER A 42 -7.79 6.68 17.14
N ARG A 43 -7.93 5.98 18.27
CA ARG A 43 -7.00 4.93 18.71
C ARG A 43 -7.14 3.65 17.86
N GLU A 44 -8.35 3.22 17.61
CA GLU A 44 -8.62 2.05 16.76
C GLU A 44 -8.11 2.28 15.34
N CYS A 45 -8.33 3.49 14.82
CA CYS A 45 -7.83 3.90 13.51
C CYS A 45 -6.29 3.91 13.46
N ALA A 46 -5.62 4.41 14.48
CA ALA A 46 -4.16 4.42 14.54
C ALA A 46 -3.54 3.00 14.56
N ILE A 47 -4.26 2.02 15.14
CA ILE A 47 -3.83 0.62 15.14
C ILE A 47 -4.18 -0.06 13.83
N PHE A 48 -5.35 0.25 13.26
CA PHE A 48 -5.82 -0.37 12.03
C PHE A 48 -5.12 0.18 10.77
N TYR A 49 -4.75 1.46 10.80
CA TYR A 49 -3.96 2.15 9.76
C TYR A 49 -2.67 2.70 10.37
N PRO A 50 -1.73 1.85 10.77
CA PRO A 50 -0.52 2.29 11.42
C PRO A 50 0.40 3.04 10.44
N HIS A 51 1.13 4.03 10.94
CA HIS A 51 2.28 4.58 10.23
C HIS A 51 3.49 3.63 10.38
N ALA A 52 3.31 2.40 9.90
CA ALA A 52 4.30 1.34 9.98
C ALA A 52 5.60 1.74 9.29
N TYR A 53 6.74 1.32 9.86
CA TYR A 53 8.08 1.60 9.29
C TYR A 53 8.31 3.09 8.99
N SER A 54 7.85 3.99 9.85
CA SER A 54 7.70 5.43 9.61
C SER A 54 8.98 6.08 9.09
N ALA A 55 10.15 5.76 9.65
CA ALA A 55 11.42 6.31 9.21
C ALA A 55 11.75 5.93 7.76
N ALA A 56 11.61 4.64 7.41
CA ALA A 56 11.89 4.13 6.07
C ALA A 56 10.91 4.70 5.04
N VAL A 57 9.61 4.72 5.36
CA VAL A 57 8.56 5.26 4.48
C VAL A 57 8.78 6.75 4.21
N ARG A 58 9.00 7.56 5.26
CA ARG A 58 9.24 9.01 5.08
C ARG A 58 10.50 9.28 4.26
N ALA A 59 11.59 8.55 4.54
CA ALA A 59 12.83 8.69 3.77
C ALA A 59 12.65 8.29 2.30
N ALA A 60 11.94 7.18 2.02
CA ALA A 60 11.68 6.75 0.65
C ALA A 60 10.76 7.73 -0.08
N ALA A 61 9.69 8.20 0.56
CA ALA A 61 8.75 9.19 0.02
C ALA A 61 9.45 10.51 -0.32
N GLN A 62 10.28 11.01 0.60
CA GLN A 62 11.05 12.23 0.41
C GLN A 62 12.03 12.11 -0.79
N ARG A 63 12.76 10.99 -0.89
CA ARG A 63 13.68 10.76 -2.02
C ARG A 63 12.99 10.74 -3.37
N ASN A 64 11.73 10.32 -3.41
CA ASN A 64 10.95 10.17 -4.62
C ASN A 64 9.94 11.31 -4.85
N GLY A 65 9.90 12.33 -4.00
CA GLY A 65 9.03 13.49 -4.14
C GLY A 65 7.54 13.18 -4.04
N ILE A 66 7.14 12.16 -3.26
CA ILE A 66 5.75 11.78 -3.07
C ILE A 66 5.32 11.90 -1.60
N HIS A 67 4.01 11.94 -1.35
CA HIS A 67 3.48 11.96 0.01
C HIS A 67 3.61 10.57 0.66
N PRO A 68 4.11 10.48 1.92
CA PRO A 68 4.28 9.20 2.61
C PRO A 68 2.95 8.47 2.86
N GLU A 69 1.84 9.20 2.95
CA GLU A 69 0.49 8.66 3.10
C GLU A 69 0.12 7.72 1.94
N LEU A 70 0.55 8.02 0.72
CA LEU A 70 0.34 7.15 -0.45
C LEU A 70 1.05 5.80 -0.29
N VAL A 71 2.26 5.81 0.28
CA VAL A 71 3.02 4.57 0.53
C VAL A 71 2.31 3.71 1.57
N TRP A 72 1.84 4.31 2.69
CA TRP A 72 1.07 3.59 3.69
C TRP A 72 -0.27 3.08 3.15
N ALA A 73 -0.94 3.84 2.29
CA ALA A 73 -2.17 3.39 1.64
C ALA A 73 -1.92 2.12 0.80
N ILE A 74 -0.86 2.10 -0.02
CA ILE A 74 -0.48 0.93 -0.82
C ILE A 74 -0.12 -0.25 0.09
N MET A 75 0.73 -0.06 1.11
CA MET A 75 1.07 -1.12 2.07
C MET A 75 -0.16 -1.73 2.75
N ASN A 76 -1.13 -0.88 3.09
CA ASN A 76 -2.38 -1.31 3.68
C ASN A 76 -3.18 -2.23 2.76
N ILE A 77 -3.28 -1.89 1.48
CA ILE A 77 -4.07 -2.62 0.49
C ILE A 77 -3.34 -3.90 0.06
N GLU A 78 -2.05 -3.80 -0.21
CA GLU A 78 -1.25 -4.89 -0.79
C GLU A 78 -0.97 -6.02 0.20
N SER A 79 -0.58 -5.71 1.42
CA SER A 79 -0.14 -6.71 2.37
C SER A 79 -0.80 -6.62 3.75
N ALA A 80 -1.63 -5.60 3.99
CA ALA A 80 -2.09 -5.26 5.33
C ALA A 80 -0.91 -5.10 6.33
N PHE A 81 0.22 -4.55 5.85
CA PHE A 81 1.48 -4.38 6.56
C PHE A 81 2.22 -5.70 6.89
N ASN A 82 1.89 -6.80 6.24
CA ASN A 82 2.62 -8.06 6.38
C ASN A 82 3.84 -8.08 5.46
N HIS A 83 5.04 -7.95 6.04
CA HIS A 83 6.28 -7.93 5.26
C HIS A 83 6.63 -9.29 4.61
N ASP A 84 6.17 -10.41 5.21
CA ASP A 84 6.41 -11.75 4.70
C ASP A 84 5.35 -12.20 3.67
N SER A 85 4.46 -11.29 3.26
CA SER A 85 3.37 -11.63 2.34
C SER A 85 3.92 -12.05 0.98
N ILE A 86 3.47 -13.22 0.52
CA ILE A 86 3.69 -13.71 -0.84
C ILE A 86 2.33 -14.08 -1.43
N SER A 87 1.95 -13.44 -2.54
CA SER A 87 0.68 -13.69 -3.19
C SER A 87 0.71 -14.91 -4.10
N HIS A 88 -0.46 -15.40 -4.51
CA HIS A 88 -0.57 -16.47 -5.52
C HIS A 88 0.03 -16.08 -6.89
N ALA A 89 0.10 -14.77 -7.16
CA ALA A 89 0.75 -14.23 -8.37
C ALA A 89 2.25 -14.00 -8.20
N ASN A 90 2.86 -14.54 -7.13
CA ASN A 90 4.27 -14.32 -6.78
C ASN A 90 4.64 -12.84 -6.63
N ALA A 91 3.78 -12.04 -6.00
CA ALA A 91 4.13 -10.72 -5.54
C ALA A 91 4.63 -10.79 -4.10
N TYR A 92 5.65 -10.02 -3.72
CA TYR A 92 6.40 -10.16 -2.49
C TYR A 92 6.38 -8.89 -1.64
N GLY A 93 6.30 -9.09 -0.31
CA GLY A 93 6.58 -8.09 0.70
C GLY A 93 5.48 -7.04 0.89
N LEU A 94 5.84 -5.96 1.58
CA LEU A 94 4.92 -4.89 1.99
C LEU A 94 4.17 -4.24 0.82
N LEU A 95 4.84 -4.04 -0.30
CA LEU A 95 4.28 -3.38 -1.48
C LEU A 95 3.99 -4.36 -2.64
N GLN A 96 4.00 -5.66 -2.38
CA GLN A 96 3.61 -6.71 -3.33
C GLN A 96 4.20 -6.55 -4.73
N ILE A 97 5.53 -6.44 -4.79
CA ILE A 97 6.24 -6.31 -6.07
C ILE A 97 6.45 -7.70 -6.67
N ILE A 98 6.06 -7.87 -7.94
CA ILE A 98 6.36 -9.10 -8.68
C ILE A 98 7.84 -9.13 -9.11
N PRO A 99 8.47 -10.31 -9.22
CA PRO A 99 9.90 -10.45 -9.54
C PRO A 99 10.34 -9.66 -10.78
N MET A 100 9.56 -9.73 -11.86
CA MET A 100 9.89 -9.01 -13.10
C MET A 100 9.98 -7.49 -12.88
N THR A 101 9.08 -6.92 -12.08
CA THR A 101 9.14 -5.49 -11.69
C THR A 101 10.32 -5.25 -10.78
N GLY A 102 10.55 -6.14 -9.80
CA GLY A 102 11.69 -6.06 -8.88
C GLY A 102 13.03 -5.98 -9.60
N TYR A 103 13.29 -6.85 -10.57
CA TYR A 103 14.53 -6.81 -11.36
C TYR A 103 14.69 -5.51 -12.15
N LYS A 104 13.63 -4.98 -12.76
CA LYS A 104 13.67 -3.69 -13.47
C LYS A 104 13.97 -2.53 -12.53
N VAL A 105 13.40 -2.54 -11.33
CA VAL A 105 13.64 -1.51 -10.32
C VAL A 105 15.06 -1.62 -9.77
N ALA A 106 15.52 -2.84 -9.50
CA ALA A 106 16.90 -3.08 -9.04
C ALA A 106 17.93 -2.57 -10.05
N ASP A 107 17.75 -2.87 -11.33
CA ASP A 107 18.59 -2.37 -12.41
C ASP A 107 18.58 -0.83 -12.45
N ALA A 108 17.41 -0.21 -12.42
CA ALA A 108 17.24 1.24 -12.44
C ALA A 108 17.88 1.95 -11.20
N LEU A 109 17.93 1.27 -10.07
CA LEU A 109 18.52 1.78 -8.82
C LEU A 109 19.97 1.38 -8.62
N GLY A 110 20.57 0.57 -9.52
CA GLY A 110 21.91 0.06 -9.40
C GLY A 110 22.09 -0.93 -8.23
N VAL A 111 21.05 -1.68 -7.89
CA VAL A 111 21.09 -2.69 -6.83
C VAL A 111 21.68 -3.98 -7.38
N GLU A 112 22.91 -4.30 -6.98
CA GLU A 112 23.58 -5.54 -7.36
C GLU A 112 23.07 -6.75 -6.58
N ASN A 113 23.14 -7.93 -7.21
CA ASN A 113 22.78 -9.22 -6.60
C ASN A 113 21.35 -9.30 -6.03
N PHE A 114 20.41 -8.52 -6.61
CA PHE A 114 19.02 -8.54 -6.19
C PHE A 114 18.35 -9.90 -6.49
N GLY A 115 17.61 -10.43 -5.52
CA GLY A 115 16.74 -11.57 -5.68
C GLY A 115 15.31 -11.29 -5.18
N PRO A 116 14.28 -12.01 -5.68
CA PRO A 116 12.88 -11.75 -5.29
C PRO A 116 12.62 -11.80 -3.79
N TYR A 117 13.34 -12.66 -3.07
CA TYR A 117 13.22 -12.75 -1.61
C TYR A 117 13.77 -11.53 -0.85
N ASP A 118 14.55 -10.65 -1.50
CA ASP A 118 14.94 -9.39 -0.88
C ASP A 118 13.73 -8.47 -0.64
N LEU A 119 12.66 -8.65 -1.40
CA LEU A 119 11.41 -7.88 -1.28
C LEU A 119 10.62 -8.16 0.01
N ILE A 120 10.89 -9.25 0.74
CA ILE A 120 10.31 -9.48 2.06
C ILE A 120 11.00 -8.66 3.16
N LYS A 121 12.21 -8.12 2.89
CA LYS A 121 12.89 -7.20 3.78
C LYS A 121 12.17 -5.85 3.73
N PRO A 122 11.65 -5.31 4.86
CA PRO A 122 10.85 -4.09 4.87
C PRO A 122 11.50 -2.91 4.15
N GLU A 123 12.78 -2.67 4.41
CA GLU A 123 13.52 -1.54 3.86
C GLU A 123 13.65 -1.64 2.34
N VAL A 124 13.87 -2.84 1.82
CA VAL A 124 13.99 -3.11 0.37
C VAL A 124 12.65 -2.94 -0.30
N SER A 125 11.61 -3.58 0.25
CA SER A 125 10.23 -3.46 -0.26
C SER A 125 9.77 -2.01 -0.31
N ILE A 126 9.98 -1.25 0.78
CA ILE A 126 9.60 0.16 0.87
C ILE A 126 10.38 1.00 -0.15
N ALA A 127 11.71 0.85 -0.21
CA ALA A 127 12.53 1.64 -1.13
C ALA A 127 12.14 1.40 -2.59
N MET A 128 12.07 0.14 -3.00
CA MET A 128 11.79 -0.25 -4.39
C MET A 128 10.35 0.02 -4.80
N GLY A 129 9.38 -0.32 -3.93
CA GLY A 129 7.95 -0.11 -4.21
C GLY A 129 7.59 1.37 -4.24
N THR A 130 8.17 2.19 -3.36
CA THR A 130 7.96 3.64 -3.37
C THR A 130 8.52 4.26 -4.65
N TRP A 131 9.72 3.86 -5.08
CA TRP A 131 10.31 4.30 -6.34
C TRP A 131 9.42 3.92 -7.52
N TYR A 132 8.98 2.66 -7.59
CA TYR A 132 8.11 2.18 -8.67
C TYR A 132 6.79 2.94 -8.72
N PHE A 133 6.15 3.16 -7.58
CA PHE A 133 4.92 3.94 -7.51
C PHE A 133 5.13 5.40 -7.94
N ALA A 134 6.25 6.02 -7.56
CA ALA A 134 6.57 7.37 -7.98
C ALA A 134 6.74 7.49 -9.51
N GLN A 135 7.32 6.46 -10.18
CA GLN A 135 7.38 6.43 -11.63
C GLN A 135 5.98 6.35 -12.26
N ILE A 136 5.10 5.56 -11.67
CA ILE A 136 3.69 5.48 -12.09
C ILE A 136 2.99 6.82 -11.87
N LEU A 137 3.15 7.43 -10.70
CA LEU A 137 2.55 8.71 -10.35
C LEU A 137 2.99 9.81 -11.33
N HIS A 138 4.27 9.86 -11.66
CA HIS A 138 4.80 10.78 -12.67
C HIS A 138 4.19 10.52 -14.06
N LYS A 139 4.09 9.24 -14.47
CA LYS A 139 3.49 8.85 -15.75
C LYS A 139 2.04 9.31 -15.88
N PHE A 140 1.29 9.28 -14.78
CA PHE A 140 -0.11 9.73 -14.71
C PHE A 140 -0.25 11.14 -14.15
N GLN A 141 0.78 11.99 -14.31
CA GLN A 141 0.74 13.44 -14.02
C GLN A 141 0.30 13.81 -12.60
N GLY A 142 0.61 12.94 -11.62
CA GLY A 142 0.27 13.17 -10.23
C GLY A 142 -1.15 12.73 -9.82
N TYR A 143 -1.95 12.20 -10.74
CA TYR A 143 -3.28 11.66 -10.41
C TYR A 143 -3.16 10.38 -9.58
N ALA A 144 -3.34 10.50 -8.25
CA ALA A 144 -3.14 9.40 -7.31
C ALA A 144 -4.05 8.20 -7.60
N THR A 145 -5.34 8.44 -7.90
CA THR A 145 -6.33 7.41 -8.22
C THR A 145 -5.94 6.59 -9.44
N LEU A 146 -5.58 7.24 -10.54
CA LEU A 146 -5.10 6.56 -11.75
C LEU A 146 -3.82 5.77 -11.48
N SER A 147 -2.94 6.32 -10.65
CA SER A 147 -1.68 5.70 -10.30
C SER A 147 -1.86 4.47 -9.41
N MET A 148 -2.80 4.50 -8.48
CA MET A 148 -3.19 3.35 -7.67
C MET A 148 -3.81 2.25 -8.53
N ALA A 149 -4.74 2.58 -9.42
CA ALA A 149 -5.28 1.63 -10.38
C ALA A 149 -4.20 1.02 -11.28
N ALA A 150 -3.21 1.83 -11.69
CA ALA A 150 -2.09 1.41 -12.51
C ALA A 150 -1.06 0.56 -11.75
N TYR A 151 -0.89 0.79 -10.45
CA TYR A 151 -0.05 -0.05 -9.60
C TYR A 151 -0.58 -1.48 -9.54
N ASN A 152 -1.88 -1.64 -9.33
CA ASN A 152 -2.54 -2.94 -9.26
C ASN A 152 -2.75 -3.57 -10.65
N GLY A 153 -3.35 -2.84 -11.59
CA GLY A 153 -3.77 -3.36 -12.89
C GLY A 153 -2.74 -3.24 -14.02
N GLY A 154 -1.60 -2.61 -13.74
CA GLY A 154 -0.53 -2.32 -14.69
C GLY A 154 -0.71 -1.02 -15.48
N PRO A 155 0.37 -0.22 -15.63
CA PRO A 155 0.30 1.12 -16.25
C PRO A 155 -0.13 1.11 -17.71
N HIS A 156 0.19 0.06 -18.47
CA HIS A 156 -0.24 -0.09 -19.87
C HIS A 156 -1.74 -0.33 -19.99
N GLN A 157 -2.31 -1.08 -19.07
CA GLN A 157 -3.74 -1.36 -19.07
C GLN A 157 -4.55 -0.10 -18.78
N VAL A 158 -4.17 0.66 -17.74
CA VAL A 158 -4.84 1.92 -17.40
C VAL A 158 -4.70 2.94 -18.53
N ALA A 159 -3.54 3.04 -19.17
CA ALA A 159 -3.36 3.91 -20.33
C ALA A 159 -4.30 3.54 -21.49
N ARG A 160 -4.50 2.23 -21.77
CA ARG A 160 -5.48 1.77 -22.78
C ARG A 160 -6.91 2.16 -22.40
N TRP A 161 -7.30 2.01 -21.16
CA TRP A 161 -8.62 2.42 -20.68
C TRP A 161 -8.84 3.93 -20.84
N LEU A 162 -7.85 4.73 -20.44
CA LEU A 162 -7.91 6.19 -20.61
C LEU A 162 -8.08 6.57 -22.08
N THR A 163 -7.35 5.92 -22.99
CA THR A 163 -7.48 6.19 -24.44
C THR A 163 -8.88 5.82 -24.94
N ALA A 164 -9.46 4.73 -24.48
CA ALA A 164 -10.80 4.30 -24.89
C ALA A 164 -11.90 5.26 -24.42
N TYR A 165 -11.68 5.93 -23.28
CA TYR A 165 -12.65 6.85 -22.67
C TYR A 165 -12.29 8.34 -22.83
N SER A 166 -11.16 8.66 -23.49
CA SER A 166 -10.66 10.04 -23.61
C SER A 166 -11.70 11.00 -24.15
N GLY A 167 -11.90 12.10 -23.44
CA GLY A 167 -12.84 13.17 -23.80
C GLY A 167 -14.33 12.88 -23.54
N LYS A 168 -14.68 11.73 -22.91
CA LYS A 168 -16.08 11.32 -22.70
C LYS A 168 -16.53 11.36 -21.25
N ILE A 169 -15.61 11.27 -20.30
CA ILE A 169 -15.91 11.17 -18.86
C ILE A 169 -14.85 11.90 -18.03
N ASP A 170 -15.25 12.39 -16.86
CA ASP A 170 -14.32 12.91 -15.86
C ASP A 170 -13.59 11.79 -15.10
N HIS A 171 -12.63 12.16 -14.24
CA HIS A 171 -11.80 11.20 -13.52
C HIS A 171 -12.60 10.34 -12.54
N ASP A 172 -13.60 10.91 -11.86
CA ASP A 172 -14.40 10.19 -10.87
C ASP A 172 -15.30 9.16 -11.55
N ALA A 173 -15.93 9.55 -12.66
CA ALA A 173 -16.69 8.63 -13.50
C ALA A 173 -15.80 7.54 -14.13
N PHE A 174 -14.54 7.85 -14.46
CA PHE A 174 -13.59 6.87 -14.99
C PHE A 174 -13.32 5.75 -13.99
N ILE A 175 -13.14 6.04 -12.70
CA ILE A 175 -12.89 5.04 -11.65
C ILE A 175 -14.03 4.02 -11.58
N GLU A 176 -15.28 4.48 -11.66
CA GLU A 176 -16.45 3.59 -11.64
C GLU A 176 -16.54 2.69 -12.89
N LEU A 177 -15.95 3.13 -14.00
CA LEU A 177 -15.96 2.44 -15.29
C LEU A 177 -14.74 1.54 -15.52
N ILE A 178 -13.77 1.50 -14.59
CA ILE A 178 -12.64 0.58 -14.68
C ILE A 178 -13.16 -0.86 -14.83
N PRO A 179 -12.90 -1.56 -15.96
CA PRO A 179 -13.48 -2.87 -16.25
C PRO A 179 -12.98 -3.97 -15.33
N TYR A 180 -11.84 -3.74 -14.67
CA TYR A 180 -11.17 -4.72 -13.82
C TYR A 180 -11.56 -4.50 -12.37
N ASN A 181 -12.37 -5.41 -11.81
CA ASN A 181 -12.94 -5.27 -10.47
C ASN A 181 -11.90 -5.11 -9.36
N GLU A 182 -10.74 -5.77 -9.47
CA GLU A 182 -9.67 -5.64 -8.49
C GLU A 182 -9.07 -4.24 -8.49
N ALA A 183 -8.73 -3.69 -9.68
CA ALA A 183 -8.19 -2.34 -9.80
C ALA A 183 -9.17 -1.28 -9.31
N ARG A 184 -10.47 -1.42 -9.64
CA ARG A 184 -11.53 -0.52 -9.17
C ARG A 184 -11.73 -0.59 -7.66
N ASN A 185 -11.70 -1.80 -7.07
CA ASN A 185 -11.83 -1.98 -5.63
C ASN A 185 -10.56 -1.56 -4.88
N TYR A 186 -9.40 -1.69 -5.51
CA TYR A 186 -8.13 -1.21 -5.00
C TYR A 186 -8.16 0.30 -4.80
N ASP A 187 -8.62 1.02 -5.80
CA ASP A 187 -8.72 2.47 -5.79
C ASP A 187 -9.67 2.97 -4.69
N LYS A 188 -10.87 2.38 -4.58
CA LYS A 188 -11.85 2.69 -3.53
C LYS A 188 -11.37 2.41 -2.10
N LYS A 189 -10.39 1.53 -1.91
CA LYS A 189 -9.81 1.23 -0.58
C LYS A 189 -8.65 2.17 -0.23
N GLY A 190 -8.05 2.79 -1.22
CA GLY A 190 -6.89 3.68 -1.06
C GLY A 190 -7.24 5.14 -0.81
N MET A 191 -8.48 5.53 -1.09
CA MET A 191 -9.03 6.85 -0.77
C MET A 191 -9.68 6.84 0.62
#